data_3dfc8fc61a4286e345f0a33b3f87dd30
#
_entry.id   3dfc8fc61a4286e345f0a33b3f87dd30
#
_cell.length_a   1.000
_cell.length_b   1.000
_cell.length_c   1.000
_cell.angle_alpha   90.00
_cell.angle_beta   90.00
_cell.angle_gamma   90.00
#
_symmetry.space_group_name_H-M   'P 1'
#
loop_
_entity.id
_entity.type
_entity.pdbx_description
1 polymer ?
#
loop_
_entity_poly.entity_id
_entity_poly.type
_entity_poly.pdbx_seq_one_letter_code
_entity_poly.pdbx_strand_id
1 'polypeptide(L)'
;MFTKTALFVAPLLALTACASSMAPAPTFSQAGMPAAVQVPAGHKVAMEAVGVGQITYECRARKDMAGHEWVFVGPDAKLMSRSGQVVGAYYGPPATWESNDGSKLTGTQLAVAPAGAGDIPLQLVKTQTAVGMGAMQGVTYIQRVATRGGVAPTMPCDGAKQGTKQIVNYQADYIFWKAI
;
A
#
# COMPACT_ATOMS: atom_id res chain seq x y z
N MET A 1 57.66 -30.10 -56.48
CA MET A 1 57.44 -29.43 -55.21
C MET A 1 56.05 -28.91 -55.25
N PHE A 2 55.09 -29.61 -54.64
CA PHE A 2 53.67 -29.23 -54.66
C PHE A 2 53.28 -28.79 -53.24
N THR A 3 53.04 -27.50 -53.06
CA THR A 3 52.60 -26.91 -51.78
C THR A 3 51.10 -27.06 -51.65
N LYS A 4 50.62 -27.83 -50.67
CA LYS A 4 49.19 -27.96 -50.34
C LYS A 4 48.76 -26.83 -49.39
N THR A 5 47.93 -25.93 -49.81
CA THR A 5 47.31 -24.90 -49.01
C THR A 5 46.04 -25.48 -48.35
N ALA A 6 46.05 -25.59 -47.02
CA ALA A 6 44.87 -26.03 -46.23
C ALA A 6 44.01 -24.82 -45.90
N LEU A 7 42.73 -24.83 -46.35
CA LEU A 7 41.71 -23.84 -45.98
C LEU A 7 41.09 -24.27 -44.66
N PHE A 8 41.26 -23.46 -43.61
CA PHE A 8 40.54 -23.61 -42.35
C PHE A 8 39.21 -22.86 -42.45
N VAL A 9 38.10 -23.60 -42.45
CA VAL A 9 36.77 -23.03 -42.29
C VAL A 9 36.42 -23.04 -40.81
N ALA A 10 36.33 -21.86 -40.21
CA ALA A 10 35.88 -21.69 -38.83
C ALA A 10 34.33 -21.63 -38.79
N PRO A 11 33.64 -22.40 -37.94
CA PRO A 11 32.20 -22.29 -37.81
C PRO A 11 31.85 -21.08 -36.94
N LEU A 12 31.03 -20.16 -37.50
CA LEU A 12 30.40 -19.06 -36.76
C LEU A 12 29.29 -19.64 -35.89
N LEU A 13 29.49 -19.71 -34.58
CA LEU A 13 28.38 -19.97 -33.63
C LEU A 13 27.53 -18.71 -33.49
N ALA A 14 26.33 -18.71 -34.03
CA ALA A 14 25.33 -17.70 -33.77
C ALA A 14 24.71 -17.94 -32.40
N LEU A 15 25.08 -17.11 -31.40
CA LEU A 15 24.37 -17.05 -30.11
C LEU A 15 23.03 -16.32 -30.31
N THR A 16 21.94 -17.07 -30.40
CA THR A 16 20.58 -16.54 -30.31
C THR A 16 20.30 -16.14 -28.85
N ALA A 17 20.42 -14.86 -28.53
CA ALA A 17 19.98 -14.31 -27.24
C ALA A 17 18.46 -14.31 -27.23
N CYS A 18 17.84 -15.21 -26.43
CA CYS A 18 16.42 -15.14 -26.10
C CYS A 18 16.19 -13.93 -25.20
N ALA A 19 15.80 -12.80 -25.76
CA ALA A 19 15.25 -11.67 -25.03
C ALA A 19 13.87 -12.09 -24.50
N SER A 20 13.79 -12.51 -23.26
CA SER A 20 12.51 -12.67 -22.57
C SER A 20 11.91 -11.29 -22.37
N SER A 21 10.96 -10.90 -23.22
CA SER A 21 10.15 -9.70 -22.97
C SER A 21 9.27 -9.98 -21.76
N MET A 22 9.65 -9.48 -20.59
CA MET A 22 8.76 -9.46 -19.43
C MET A 22 7.58 -8.58 -19.78
N ALA A 23 6.38 -9.20 -19.88
CA ALA A 23 5.15 -8.44 -19.96
C ALA A 23 5.06 -7.49 -18.76
N PRO A 24 4.65 -6.22 -18.94
CA PRO A 24 4.45 -5.31 -17.82
C PRO A 24 3.46 -5.96 -16.82
N ALA A 25 3.80 -5.89 -15.53
CA ALA A 25 2.90 -6.38 -14.49
C ALA A 25 1.54 -5.68 -14.62
N PRO A 26 0.42 -6.40 -14.46
CA PRO A 26 -0.90 -5.79 -14.59
C PRO A 26 -1.03 -4.65 -13.57
N THR A 27 -1.37 -3.46 -14.08
CA THR A 27 -1.66 -2.29 -13.25
C THR A 27 -2.99 -2.53 -12.54
N PHE A 28 -3.09 -2.12 -11.27
CA PHE A 28 -4.31 -2.22 -10.49
C PHE A 28 -5.52 -1.64 -11.23
N SER A 29 -6.63 -2.35 -11.19
CA SER A 29 -7.92 -1.89 -11.72
C SER A 29 -8.94 -1.77 -10.58
N GLN A 30 -9.64 -0.65 -10.54
CA GLN A 30 -10.74 -0.44 -9.59
C GLN A 30 -12.10 -0.93 -10.11
N ALA A 31 -12.13 -1.61 -11.27
CA ALA A 31 -13.35 -2.21 -11.79
C ALA A 31 -13.93 -3.22 -10.80
N GLY A 32 -15.25 -3.13 -10.56
CA GLY A 32 -15.94 -3.98 -9.58
C GLY A 32 -15.80 -3.58 -8.12
N MET A 33 -15.04 -2.54 -7.80
CA MET A 33 -14.99 -1.99 -6.45
C MET A 33 -16.24 -1.19 -6.12
N PRO A 34 -16.63 -1.09 -4.81
CA PRO A 34 -17.71 -0.20 -4.40
C PRO A 34 -17.46 1.24 -4.87
N ALA A 35 -18.47 1.87 -5.47
CA ALA A 35 -18.35 3.21 -6.07
C ALA A 35 -17.84 4.27 -5.09
N ALA A 36 -18.20 4.15 -3.79
CA ALA A 36 -17.79 5.10 -2.76
C ALA A 36 -16.28 5.21 -2.59
N VAL A 37 -15.53 4.16 -2.90
CA VAL A 37 -14.07 4.12 -2.74
C VAL A 37 -13.32 4.12 -4.07
N GLN A 38 -14.02 4.38 -5.20
CA GLN A 38 -13.35 4.54 -6.49
C GLN A 38 -12.77 5.95 -6.62
N VAL A 39 -11.59 6.04 -7.20
CA VAL A 39 -10.96 7.31 -7.58
C VAL A 39 -11.67 7.86 -8.82
N PRO A 40 -11.98 9.17 -8.87
CA PRO A 40 -12.65 9.79 -10.02
C PRO A 40 -11.87 9.60 -11.32
N ALA A 41 -12.59 9.66 -12.45
CA ALA A 41 -11.97 9.67 -13.78
C ALA A 41 -10.91 10.79 -13.91
N GLY A 42 -10.00 10.67 -14.87
CA GLY A 42 -8.89 11.62 -15.03
C GLY A 42 -7.68 11.35 -14.11
N HIS A 43 -7.61 10.15 -13.53
CA HIS A 43 -6.48 9.73 -12.70
C HIS A 43 -5.91 8.40 -13.23
N LYS A 44 -4.63 8.20 -12.96
CA LYS A 44 -3.90 6.96 -13.25
C LYS A 44 -3.17 6.45 -12.03
N VAL A 45 -2.97 5.14 -11.95
CA VAL A 45 -2.11 4.52 -10.94
C VAL A 45 -0.68 4.99 -11.15
N ALA A 46 -0.08 5.53 -10.11
CA ALA A 46 1.31 5.99 -10.10
C ALA A 46 2.23 5.01 -9.36
N MET A 47 1.71 4.38 -8.32
CA MET A 47 2.46 3.43 -7.50
C MET A 47 1.49 2.49 -6.77
N GLU A 48 1.95 1.28 -6.52
CA GLU A 48 1.29 0.29 -5.66
C GLU A 48 2.25 -0.14 -4.57
N ALA A 49 1.76 -0.29 -3.35
CA ALA A 49 2.52 -0.85 -2.25
C ALA A 49 1.63 -1.73 -1.37
N VAL A 50 2.23 -2.74 -0.75
CA VAL A 50 1.58 -3.55 0.28
C VAL A 50 2.00 -3.01 1.64
N GLY A 51 1.06 -2.49 2.41
CA GLY A 51 1.27 -2.11 3.80
C GLY A 51 1.16 -3.34 4.69
N VAL A 52 2.23 -3.65 5.40
CA VAL A 52 2.29 -4.75 6.37
C VAL A 52 2.73 -4.20 7.72
N GLY A 53 1.90 -4.34 8.73
CA GLY A 53 2.22 -3.77 10.03
C GLY A 53 1.13 -3.97 11.07
N GLN A 54 0.97 -2.97 11.92
CA GLN A 54 0.16 -3.03 13.11
C GLN A 54 -0.74 -1.79 13.24
N ILE A 55 -1.86 -1.98 13.91
CA ILE A 55 -2.74 -0.90 14.34
C ILE A 55 -2.83 -0.97 15.85
N THR A 56 -2.63 0.17 16.51
CA THR A 56 -2.82 0.31 17.95
C THR A 56 -4.23 0.80 18.23
N TYR A 57 -4.92 0.15 19.15
CA TYR A 57 -6.18 0.56 19.75
C TYR A 57 -5.96 0.83 21.24
N GLU A 58 -6.73 1.75 21.80
CA GLU A 58 -6.73 2.08 23.23
C GLU A 58 -8.15 1.98 23.78
N CYS A 59 -8.31 1.33 24.92
CA CYS A 59 -9.59 1.27 25.60
C CYS A 59 -9.90 2.61 26.28
N ARG A 60 -10.93 3.31 25.82
CA ARG A 60 -11.33 4.63 26.31
C ARG A 60 -12.80 4.65 26.71
N ALA A 61 -13.13 5.52 27.68
CA ALA A 61 -14.52 5.85 27.94
C ALA A 61 -15.17 6.44 26.68
N ARG A 62 -16.39 6.04 26.40
CA ARG A 62 -17.20 6.64 25.33
C ARG A 62 -17.52 8.08 25.65
N LYS A 63 -17.54 8.95 24.64
CA LYS A 63 -17.76 10.38 24.85
C LYS A 63 -19.18 10.74 25.20
N ASP A 64 -20.14 10.06 24.55
CA ASP A 64 -21.54 10.47 24.53
C ASP A 64 -22.49 9.47 25.23
N MET A 65 -21.97 8.40 25.82
CA MET A 65 -22.75 7.37 26.51
C MET A 65 -21.92 6.63 27.54
N ALA A 66 -22.59 5.93 28.45
CA ALA A 66 -21.91 5.07 29.41
C ALA A 66 -21.17 3.92 28.72
N GLY A 67 -20.06 3.47 29.32
CA GLY A 67 -19.26 2.35 28.83
C GLY A 67 -17.94 2.76 28.22
N HIS A 68 -17.24 1.76 27.66
CA HIS A 68 -15.93 1.90 27.10
C HIS A 68 -15.89 1.26 25.69
N GLU A 69 -14.91 1.64 24.88
CA GLU A 69 -14.70 1.11 23.56
C GLU A 69 -13.23 1.13 23.18
N TRP A 70 -12.85 0.25 22.27
CA TRP A 70 -11.54 0.30 21.63
C TRP A 70 -11.49 1.41 20.59
N VAL A 71 -10.71 2.45 20.86
CA VAL A 71 -10.52 3.60 19.98
C VAL A 71 -9.25 3.42 19.19
N PHE A 72 -9.33 3.62 17.88
CA PHE A 72 -8.16 3.63 17.00
C PHE A 72 -7.19 4.74 17.43
N VAL A 73 -5.91 4.38 17.58
CA VAL A 73 -4.81 5.31 17.92
C VAL A 73 -4.00 5.65 16.67
N GLY A 74 -3.56 4.65 15.95
CA GLY A 74 -2.77 4.86 14.74
C GLY A 74 -2.17 3.58 14.17
N PRO A 75 -1.76 3.62 12.90
CA PRO A 75 -1.02 2.55 12.26
C PRO A 75 0.49 2.73 12.45
N ASP A 76 1.21 1.60 12.31
CA ASP A 76 2.65 1.53 12.10
C ASP A 76 2.92 0.37 11.14
N ALA A 77 3.28 0.67 9.90
CA ALA A 77 3.44 -0.31 8.85
C ALA A 77 4.58 0.04 7.89
N LYS A 78 5.23 -0.99 7.37
CA LYS A 78 6.13 -0.90 6.23
C LYS A 78 5.31 -0.92 4.95
N LEU A 79 5.68 -0.09 4.00
CA LEU A 79 5.21 -0.16 2.63
C LEU A 79 6.18 -1.03 1.84
N MET A 80 5.66 -2.11 1.28
CA MET A 80 6.44 -3.10 0.53
C MET A 80 6.10 -2.99 -0.96
N SER A 81 7.08 -3.08 -1.83
CA SER A 81 6.82 -3.31 -3.25
C SER A 81 6.21 -4.70 -3.48
N ARG A 82 5.65 -4.94 -4.66
CA ARG A 82 5.17 -6.28 -5.05
C ARG A 82 6.30 -7.34 -5.09
N SER A 83 7.57 -6.91 -5.20
CA SER A 83 8.73 -7.80 -5.10
C SER A 83 9.23 -8.02 -3.67
N GLY A 84 8.54 -7.48 -2.66
CA GLY A 84 8.85 -7.69 -1.24
C GLY A 84 9.94 -6.77 -0.67
N GLN A 85 10.34 -5.72 -1.40
CA GLN A 85 11.30 -4.73 -0.89
C GLN A 85 10.57 -3.63 -0.11
N VAL A 86 11.18 -3.16 1.00
CA VAL A 86 10.66 -2.00 1.74
C VAL A 86 10.88 -0.74 0.90
N VAL A 87 9.81 -0.06 0.52
CA VAL A 87 9.81 1.16 -0.29
C VAL A 87 9.37 2.40 0.49
N GLY A 88 8.93 2.22 1.75
CA GLY A 88 8.49 3.32 2.58
C GLY A 88 7.82 2.85 3.86
N ALA A 89 7.08 3.77 4.49
CA ALA A 89 6.33 3.54 5.72
C ALA A 89 4.95 4.20 5.66
N TYR A 90 4.01 3.66 6.46
CA TYR A 90 2.71 4.27 6.73
C TYR A 90 2.49 4.31 8.23
N TYR A 91 2.28 5.50 8.78
CA TYR A 91 2.18 5.72 10.22
C TYR A 91 1.24 6.88 10.55
N GLY A 92 0.96 7.10 11.80
CA GLY A 92 0.15 8.24 12.26
C GLY A 92 -0.27 8.16 13.70
N PRO A 93 -1.03 9.16 14.22
CA PRO A 93 -1.61 10.33 13.56
C PRO A 93 -0.62 11.49 13.31
N PRO A 94 -0.83 12.35 12.30
CA PRO A 94 -1.79 12.16 11.23
C PRO A 94 -1.40 11.01 10.29
N ALA A 95 -2.36 10.43 9.57
CA ALA A 95 -2.08 9.38 8.58
C ALA A 95 -1.06 9.88 7.56
N THR A 96 0.13 9.28 7.56
CA THR A 96 1.29 9.71 6.78
C THR A 96 1.85 8.53 5.98
N TRP A 97 1.99 8.71 4.67
CA TRP A 97 2.70 7.80 3.77
C TRP A 97 4.02 8.45 3.40
N GLU A 98 5.11 7.78 3.67
CA GLU A 98 6.48 8.25 3.42
C GLU A 98 7.22 7.24 2.56
N SER A 99 7.86 7.72 1.49
CA SER A 99 8.72 6.91 0.62
C SER A 99 10.15 6.94 1.14
N ASN A 100 10.93 5.91 0.82
CA ASN A 100 12.36 5.84 1.16
C ASN A 100 13.21 6.98 0.56
N ASP A 101 12.68 7.71 -0.44
CA ASP A 101 13.32 8.92 -0.99
C ASP A 101 13.09 10.20 -0.15
N GLY A 102 12.39 10.07 0.99
CA GLY A 102 12.08 11.15 1.91
C GLY A 102 10.85 11.97 1.53
N SER A 103 10.25 11.74 0.36
CA SER A 103 8.98 12.37 0.02
C SER A 103 7.83 11.76 0.82
N LYS A 104 6.92 12.60 1.32
CA LYS A 104 5.78 12.14 2.13
C LYS A 104 4.55 13.01 1.93
N LEU A 105 3.42 12.44 2.25
CA LEU A 105 2.13 13.12 2.23
C LEU A 105 1.23 12.63 3.35
N THR A 106 0.28 13.47 3.69
CA THR A 106 -0.84 13.16 4.57
C THR A 106 -2.13 13.18 3.78
N GLY A 107 -3.22 12.72 4.38
CA GLY A 107 -4.50 12.75 3.70
C GLY A 107 -5.68 12.67 4.64
N THR A 108 -6.85 12.99 4.08
CA THR A 108 -8.14 12.93 4.78
C THR A 108 -9.00 11.84 4.17
N GLN A 109 -9.59 11.01 4.99
CA GLN A 109 -10.55 10.00 4.55
C GLN A 109 -11.75 10.67 3.89
N LEU A 110 -12.05 10.29 2.65
CA LEU A 110 -13.26 10.71 1.95
C LEU A 110 -14.39 9.71 2.15
N ALA A 111 -14.09 8.43 2.02
CA ALA A 111 -15.08 7.38 2.08
C ALA A 111 -14.47 6.06 2.54
N VAL A 112 -15.34 5.18 3.01
CA VAL A 112 -15.05 3.77 3.30
C VAL A 112 -16.13 2.88 2.68
N ALA A 113 -15.78 1.62 2.47
CA ALA A 113 -16.71 0.57 2.09
C ALA A 113 -16.39 -0.71 2.86
N PRO A 114 -17.36 -1.57 3.14
CA PRO A 114 -17.13 -2.83 3.82
C PRO A 114 -16.08 -3.69 3.08
N ALA A 115 -15.27 -4.41 3.85
CA ALA A 115 -14.38 -5.46 3.39
C ALA A 115 -14.85 -6.81 3.94
N GLY A 116 -13.98 -7.81 3.95
CA GLY A 116 -14.26 -9.11 4.55
C GLY A 116 -14.50 -9.04 6.05
N ALA A 117 -15.14 -10.04 6.61
CA ALA A 117 -15.32 -10.17 8.05
C ALA A 117 -13.94 -10.24 8.74
N GLY A 118 -13.73 -9.42 9.76
CA GLY A 118 -12.44 -9.32 10.46
C GLY A 118 -11.41 -8.41 9.79
N ASP A 119 -11.76 -7.76 8.68
CA ASP A 119 -10.89 -6.86 7.95
C ASP A 119 -11.32 -5.41 8.10
N ILE A 120 -10.34 -4.50 8.23
CA ILE A 120 -10.63 -3.06 8.21
C ILE A 120 -11.24 -2.66 6.87
N PRO A 121 -12.14 -1.66 6.84
CA PRO A 121 -12.82 -1.24 5.61
C PRO A 121 -11.85 -0.86 4.49
N LEU A 122 -12.29 -1.04 3.24
CA LEU A 122 -11.74 -0.35 2.09
C LEU A 122 -11.84 1.15 2.31
N GLN A 123 -10.91 1.94 1.77
CA GLN A 123 -10.88 3.38 2.03
C GLN A 123 -10.43 4.16 0.81
N LEU A 124 -11.06 5.31 0.59
CA LEU A 124 -10.58 6.35 -0.31
C LEU A 124 -10.09 7.54 0.51
N VAL A 125 -8.88 7.99 0.23
CA VAL A 125 -8.23 9.14 0.88
C VAL A 125 -7.93 10.20 -0.17
N LYS A 126 -8.26 11.46 0.14
CA LYS A 126 -7.76 12.64 -0.57
C LYS A 126 -6.47 13.08 0.09
N THR A 127 -5.40 13.22 -0.70
CA THR A 127 -4.09 13.62 -0.16
C THR A 127 -3.96 15.13 -0.06
N GLN A 128 -3.10 15.57 0.87
CA GLN A 128 -2.53 16.91 0.88
C GLN A 128 -1.34 16.97 -0.09
N THR A 129 -0.84 18.17 -0.36
CA THR A 129 0.39 18.34 -1.16
C THR A 129 1.55 17.59 -0.50
N ALA A 130 2.28 16.84 -1.30
CA ALA A 130 3.46 16.12 -0.80
C ALA A 130 4.57 17.09 -0.35
N VAL A 131 5.24 16.71 0.71
CA VAL A 131 6.46 17.37 1.20
C VAL A 131 7.66 16.59 0.71
N GLY A 132 8.70 17.27 0.25
CA GLY A 132 9.90 16.64 -0.34
C GLY A 132 9.71 16.24 -1.80
N MET A 133 10.84 16.03 -2.48
CA MET A 133 10.87 15.59 -3.89
C MET A 133 10.90 14.08 -3.94
N GLY A 134 10.10 13.44 -4.82
CA GLY A 134 10.16 12.00 -5.02
C GLY A 134 8.82 11.35 -5.39
N ALA A 135 8.69 10.08 -5.05
CA ALA A 135 7.59 9.20 -5.49
C ALA A 135 6.19 9.72 -5.09
N MET A 136 6.10 10.40 -3.94
CA MET A 136 4.83 10.92 -3.43
C MET A 136 4.36 12.21 -4.11
N GLN A 137 5.21 12.88 -4.89
CA GLN A 137 4.81 14.11 -5.57
C GLN A 137 3.70 13.88 -6.59
N GLY A 138 2.73 14.80 -6.61
CA GLY A 138 1.58 14.76 -7.52
C GLY A 138 0.57 13.65 -7.21
N VAL A 139 0.75 12.86 -6.16
CA VAL A 139 -0.29 11.92 -5.69
C VAL A 139 -1.46 12.73 -5.14
N THR A 140 -2.66 12.46 -5.64
CA THR A 140 -3.89 13.17 -5.30
C THR A 140 -4.89 12.31 -4.55
N TYR A 141 -4.82 10.99 -4.71
CA TYR A 141 -5.64 10.02 -3.99
C TYR A 141 -4.82 8.80 -3.58
N ILE A 142 -5.22 8.19 -2.49
CA ILE A 142 -4.78 6.86 -2.09
C ILE A 142 -6.02 6.00 -1.84
N GLN A 143 -6.02 4.78 -2.39
CA GLN A 143 -6.99 3.76 -2.02
C GLN A 143 -6.30 2.75 -1.10
N ARG A 144 -6.99 2.34 -0.05
CA ARG A 144 -6.67 1.15 0.74
C ARG A 144 -7.63 0.04 0.33
N VAL A 145 -7.08 -1.05 -0.20
CA VAL A 145 -7.83 -2.18 -0.75
C VAL A 145 -7.21 -3.51 -0.28
N ALA A 146 -7.83 -4.63 -0.60
CA ALA A 146 -7.34 -5.97 -0.26
C ALA A 146 -6.93 -6.09 1.22
N THR A 147 -7.73 -5.50 2.10
CA THR A 147 -7.46 -5.45 3.54
C THR A 147 -7.53 -6.84 4.18
N ARG A 148 -6.68 -7.07 5.16
CA ARG A 148 -6.65 -8.29 5.98
C ARG A 148 -6.38 -7.92 7.43
N GLY A 149 -7.27 -8.30 8.34
CA GLY A 149 -7.18 -7.99 9.75
C GLY A 149 -7.32 -6.51 10.07
N GLY A 150 -6.73 -6.08 11.17
CA GLY A 150 -6.68 -4.67 11.58
C GLY A 150 -7.91 -4.16 12.29
N VAL A 151 -8.98 -4.93 12.44
CA VAL A 151 -10.17 -4.53 13.20
C VAL A 151 -9.86 -4.42 14.70
N ALA A 152 -10.66 -3.65 15.42
CA ALA A 152 -10.54 -3.51 16.87
C ALA A 152 -10.58 -4.87 17.58
N PRO A 153 -9.87 -5.02 18.71
CA PRO A 153 -9.87 -6.26 19.47
C PRO A 153 -11.27 -6.70 19.88
N THR A 154 -11.53 -8.00 19.86
CA THR A 154 -12.82 -8.58 20.30
C THR A 154 -12.93 -8.75 21.81
N MET A 155 -11.81 -8.64 22.55
CA MET A 155 -11.82 -8.69 24.00
C MET A 155 -12.58 -7.50 24.58
N PRO A 156 -13.25 -7.67 25.76
CA PRO A 156 -13.97 -6.57 26.39
C PRO A 156 -13.05 -5.37 26.68
N CYS A 157 -13.56 -4.18 26.45
CA CYS A 157 -13.02 -2.92 26.92
C CYS A 157 -13.97 -2.38 27.99
N ASP A 158 -13.53 -2.26 29.21
CA ASP A 158 -14.28 -1.82 30.38
C ASP A 158 -13.46 -0.86 31.25
N GLY A 159 -14.01 -0.38 32.37
CA GLY A 159 -13.35 0.55 33.25
C GLY A 159 -12.04 0.02 33.84
N ALA A 160 -11.91 -1.28 34.03
CA ALA A 160 -10.67 -1.90 34.54
C ALA A 160 -9.54 -1.88 33.51
N LYS A 161 -9.89 -1.75 32.23
CA LYS A 161 -8.94 -1.72 31.11
C LYS A 161 -8.75 -0.32 30.53
N GLN A 162 -9.39 0.69 31.10
CA GLN A 162 -9.25 2.07 30.61
C GLN A 162 -7.77 2.47 30.50
N GLY A 163 -7.37 3.03 29.35
CA GLY A 163 -6.01 3.43 29.03
C GLY A 163 -5.11 2.30 28.54
N THR A 164 -5.54 1.03 28.63
CA THR A 164 -4.74 -0.07 28.09
C THR A 164 -4.74 -0.02 26.55
N LYS A 165 -3.62 -0.42 25.97
CA LYS A 165 -3.44 -0.48 24.52
C LYS A 165 -3.38 -1.93 24.05
N GLN A 166 -3.95 -2.17 22.88
CA GLN A 166 -3.87 -3.44 22.18
C GLN A 166 -3.36 -3.20 20.76
N ILE A 167 -2.52 -4.11 20.30
CA ILE A 167 -1.94 -4.08 18.97
C ILE A 167 -2.52 -5.23 18.16
N VAL A 168 -3.01 -4.93 16.96
CA VAL A 168 -3.51 -5.93 16.02
C VAL A 168 -2.72 -5.85 14.72
N ASN A 169 -2.41 -7.00 14.14
CA ASN A 169 -1.74 -7.04 12.85
C ASN A 169 -2.72 -6.74 11.72
N TYR A 170 -2.22 -6.10 10.68
CA TYR A 170 -2.99 -5.88 9.46
C TYR A 170 -2.10 -5.89 8.23
N GLN A 171 -2.73 -6.10 7.08
CA GLN A 171 -2.17 -5.90 5.78
C GLN A 171 -3.20 -5.21 4.89
N ALA A 172 -2.75 -4.37 3.97
CA ALA A 172 -3.58 -3.78 2.94
C ALA A 172 -2.74 -3.38 1.73
N ASP A 173 -3.37 -3.34 0.57
CA ASP A 173 -2.76 -2.72 -0.60
C ASP A 173 -3.08 -1.23 -0.60
N TYR A 174 -2.06 -0.41 -0.83
CA TYR A 174 -2.16 1.03 -1.02
C TYR A 174 -1.89 1.36 -2.48
N ILE A 175 -2.89 1.91 -3.14
CA ILE A 175 -2.82 2.32 -4.55
C ILE A 175 -2.76 3.84 -4.59
N PHE A 176 -1.67 4.37 -5.10
CA PHE A 176 -1.41 5.81 -5.19
C PHE A 176 -1.75 6.31 -6.58
N TRP A 177 -2.55 7.37 -6.66
CA TRP A 177 -3.10 7.89 -7.90
C TRP A 177 -2.65 9.33 -8.14
N LYS A 178 -2.33 9.63 -9.40
CA LYS A 178 -2.01 10.99 -9.89
C LYS A 178 -3.01 11.40 -10.95
N ALA A 179 -3.25 12.70 -11.10
CA ALA A 179 -3.97 13.22 -12.26
C ALA A 179 -3.22 12.87 -13.55
N ILE A 180 -3.99 12.69 -14.66
CA ILE A 180 -3.44 12.46 -16.02
C ILE A 180 -3.01 13.79 -16.61
#